data_188f6f3217aa41b0b3a8e31f00452a68
#
_entry.id   188f6f3217aa41b0b3a8e31f00452a68
#
_cell.length_a   1.000
_cell.length_b   1.000
_cell.length_c   1.000
_cell.angle_alpha   90.00
_cell.angle_beta   90.00
_cell.angle_gamma   90.00
#
_symmetry.space_group_name_H-M   'P 1'
#
loop_
_entity.id
_entity.type
_entity.pdbx_description
1 polymer ?
#
loop_
_entity_poly.entity_id
_entity_poly.type
_entity_poly.pdbx_seq_one_letter_code
_entity_poly.pdbx_strand_id
1 'polypeptide(L)'
;MNKKLAISIPILIAIIVSVVVTTIMMNNKESDKDPNLSPETNQSIDNEEMTMDKVYININNKKLGIDLENNSTTSALIKLLPLELSMNDLNGNEKYVYLNESLPTNTYSPKHIEAGDVMLFGDNCLVIFYKSFDTSYSYSKIGHINNLPSLDNGNISISIDVK
;
A
#
# COMPACT_ATOMS: atom_id res chain seq x y z
N MET A 1 -22.07 31.45 32.62
CA MET A 1 -20.68 31.12 32.28
C MET A 1 -20.58 29.60 32.16
N ASN A 2 -20.70 29.06 30.95
CA ASN A 2 -20.64 27.60 30.71
C ASN A 2 -19.19 27.21 30.38
N LYS A 3 -18.52 26.57 31.34
CA LYS A 3 -17.19 25.97 31.09
C LYS A 3 -17.36 24.71 30.28
N LYS A 4 -16.99 24.73 29.00
CA LYS A 4 -16.85 23.52 28.16
C LYS A 4 -15.65 22.76 28.65
N LEU A 5 -15.89 21.55 29.16
CA LEU A 5 -14.86 20.58 29.56
C LEU A 5 -14.24 20.01 28.29
N ALA A 6 -13.02 20.41 27.97
CA ALA A 6 -12.25 19.86 26.87
C ALA A 6 -11.60 18.54 27.34
N ILE A 7 -12.16 17.42 26.93
CA ILE A 7 -11.56 16.10 27.18
C ILE A 7 -10.41 15.93 26.19
N SER A 8 -9.21 15.73 26.71
CA SER A 8 -7.99 15.57 25.94
C SER A 8 -8.03 14.26 25.13
N ILE A 9 -7.69 14.34 23.84
CA ILE A 9 -7.68 13.24 22.87
C ILE A 9 -6.95 11.97 23.34
N PRO A 10 -5.87 12.01 24.15
CA PRO A 10 -5.19 10.79 24.63
C PRO A 10 -6.01 9.94 25.59
N ILE A 11 -7.01 10.51 26.27
CA ILE A 11 -7.83 9.74 27.21
C ILE A 11 -8.88 8.89 26.47
N LEU A 12 -9.33 9.33 25.31
CA LEU A 12 -10.31 8.60 24.50
C LEU A 12 -9.71 7.33 23.86
N ILE A 13 -8.42 7.37 23.52
CA ILE A 13 -7.71 6.23 22.91
C ILE A 13 -7.46 5.11 23.93
N ALA A 14 -7.21 5.46 25.19
CA ALA A 14 -6.96 4.47 26.25
C ALA A 14 -8.21 3.62 26.59
N ILE A 15 -9.41 4.15 26.40
CA ILE A 15 -10.67 3.44 26.70
C ILE A 15 -11.01 2.43 25.62
N ILE A 16 -10.66 2.69 24.35
CA ILE A 16 -10.96 1.81 23.22
C ILE A 16 -10.08 0.55 23.23
N VAL A 17 -8.81 0.67 23.65
CA VAL A 17 -7.87 -0.45 23.73
C VAL A 17 -8.24 -1.45 24.84
N SER A 18 -8.87 -0.99 25.93
CA SER A 18 -9.27 -1.84 27.06
C SER A 18 -10.46 -2.75 26.76
N VAL A 19 -11.35 -2.38 25.83
CA VAL A 19 -12.56 -3.17 25.50
C VAL A 19 -12.26 -4.30 24.52
N VAL A 20 -11.22 -4.16 23.65
CA VAL A 20 -10.89 -5.17 22.64
C VAL A 20 -10.14 -6.36 23.25
N VAL A 21 -9.37 -6.17 24.31
CA VAL A 21 -8.55 -7.23 24.94
C VAL A 21 -9.42 -8.22 25.73
N THR A 22 -10.58 -7.80 26.27
CA THR A 22 -11.46 -8.67 27.07
C THR A 22 -12.33 -9.61 26.25
N THR A 23 -12.52 -9.37 24.95
CA THR A 23 -13.39 -10.20 24.08
C THR A 23 -12.63 -11.40 23.46
N ILE A 24 -11.30 -11.40 23.47
CA ILE A 24 -10.49 -12.46 22.85
C ILE A 24 -10.19 -13.63 23.80
N MET A 25 -10.40 -13.49 25.11
CA MET A 25 -10.02 -14.52 26.10
C MET A 25 -11.13 -15.52 26.46
N MET A 26 -12.31 -15.50 25.84
CA MET A 26 -13.43 -16.38 26.24
C MET A 26 -13.82 -17.48 25.24
N ASN A 27 -13.01 -17.78 24.23
CA ASN A 27 -13.36 -18.83 23.24
C ASN A 27 -12.29 -19.91 23.03
N ASN A 28 -11.73 -20.46 24.12
CA ASN A 28 -11.00 -21.73 24.06
C ASN A 28 -11.60 -22.69 25.07
N LYS A 29 -12.49 -23.55 24.62
CA LYS A 29 -12.88 -24.76 25.35
C LYS A 29 -12.61 -25.96 24.46
N GLU A 30 -11.68 -26.75 24.94
CA GLU A 30 -11.27 -28.07 24.50
C GLU A 30 -12.45 -29.05 24.36
N SER A 31 -12.42 -29.92 23.33
CA SER A 31 -13.10 -31.21 23.35
C SER A 31 -12.25 -32.26 22.65
N ASP A 32 -12.03 -33.34 23.40
CA ASP A 32 -11.24 -34.54 23.11
C ASP A 32 -11.79 -35.43 21.99
N LYS A 33 -10.81 -36.08 21.30
CA LYS A 33 -10.68 -37.42 20.72
C LYS A 33 -11.88 -38.17 20.08
N ASP A 34 -11.67 -38.66 18.87
CA ASP A 34 -11.50 -40.10 18.61
C ASP A 34 -10.94 -40.39 17.19
N PRO A 35 -10.13 -41.46 16.99
CA PRO A 35 -9.43 -41.72 15.74
C PRO A 35 -10.11 -42.84 14.97
N ASN A 36 -10.38 -42.66 13.70
CA ASN A 36 -10.17 -43.69 12.65
C ASN A 36 -10.84 -43.34 11.32
N LEU A 37 -10.18 -43.73 10.26
CA LEU A 37 -10.54 -43.95 8.85
C LEU A 37 -10.11 -42.87 7.84
N SER A 38 -9.02 -43.23 7.15
CA SER A 38 -8.69 -42.80 5.77
C SER A 38 -9.79 -43.33 4.80
N PRO A 39 -10.07 -42.65 3.68
CA PRO A 39 -9.21 -42.78 2.53
C PRO A 39 -8.88 -41.48 1.78
N GLU A 40 -7.77 -41.56 1.09
CA GLU A 40 -7.18 -40.62 0.17
C GLU A 40 -8.19 -39.97 -0.79
N THR A 41 -8.23 -38.64 -0.77
CA THR A 41 -8.65 -37.87 -1.93
C THR A 41 -7.48 -36.97 -2.33
N ASN A 42 -6.81 -37.37 -3.40
CA ASN A 42 -5.88 -36.54 -4.14
C ASN A 42 -6.60 -35.24 -4.55
N GLN A 43 -6.48 -34.18 -3.76
CA GLN A 43 -6.65 -32.84 -4.26
C GLN A 43 -5.32 -32.44 -4.86
N SER A 44 -5.28 -32.45 -6.20
CA SER A 44 -4.29 -31.73 -6.96
C SER A 44 -4.27 -30.31 -6.44
N ILE A 45 -3.19 -29.94 -5.75
CA ILE A 45 -2.84 -28.56 -5.51
C ILE A 45 -2.48 -28.03 -6.90
N ASP A 46 -3.45 -27.41 -7.55
CA ASP A 46 -3.15 -26.51 -8.65
C ASP A 46 -2.27 -25.42 -8.07
N ASN A 47 -0.96 -25.58 -8.25
CA ASN A 47 -0.04 -24.47 -8.18
C ASN A 47 -0.43 -23.53 -9.33
N GLU A 48 -1.42 -22.67 -9.10
CA GLU A 48 -1.52 -21.44 -9.86
C GLU A 48 -0.23 -20.67 -9.55
N GLU A 49 0.76 -20.86 -10.42
CA GLU A 49 1.87 -19.94 -10.55
C GLU A 49 1.24 -18.58 -10.79
N MET A 50 1.18 -17.78 -9.71
CA MET A 50 0.69 -16.40 -9.78
C MET A 50 1.66 -15.67 -10.71
N THR A 51 1.36 -15.73 -12.02
CA THR A 51 1.98 -14.82 -12.97
C THR A 51 1.60 -13.43 -12.51
N MET A 52 2.54 -12.74 -11.85
CA MET A 52 2.32 -11.33 -11.49
C MET A 52 2.05 -10.59 -12.78
N ASP A 53 0.81 -10.16 -12.95
CA ASP A 53 0.41 -9.34 -14.09
C ASP A 53 1.39 -8.18 -14.21
N LYS A 54 1.91 -7.98 -15.41
CA LYS A 54 2.85 -6.88 -15.64
C LYS A 54 2.08 -5.56 -15.56
N VAL A 55 2.43 -4.75 -14.61
CA VAL A 55 1.87 -3.40 -14.45
C VAL A 55 2.71 -2.39 -15.23
N TYR A 56 2.02 -1.54 -15.95
CA TYR A 56 2.62 -0.49 -16.76
C TYR A 56 2.06 0.87 -16.36
N ILE A 57 2.92 1.87 -16.49
CA ILE A 57 2.56 3.27 -16.34
C ILE A 57 2.84 4.01 -17.65
N ASN A 58 1.90 4.86 -18.07
CA ASN A 58 2.10 5.76 -19.19
C ASN A 58 2.37 7.16 -18.66
N ILE A 59 3.54 7.68 -18.99
CA ILE A 59 4.02 9.02 -18.63
C ILE A 59 4.53 9.71 -19.91
N ASN A 60 4.02 10.90 -20.23
CA ASN A 60 4.46 11.66 -21.42
C ASN A 60 4.47 10.81 -22.70
N ASN A 61 3.41 10.02 -22.94
CA ASN A 61 3.24 9.09 -24.07
C ASN A 61 4.27 7.95 -24.12
N LYS A 62 4.98 7.67 -23.03
CA LYS A 62 5.86 6.51 -22.89
C LYS A 62 5.22 5.49 -21.97
N LYS A 63 5.14 4.25 -22.42
CA LYS A 63 4.71 3.10 -21.63
C LYS A 63 5.94 2.47 -20.95
N LEU A 64 5.97 2.47 -19.63
CA LEU A 64 7.06 1.98 -18.79
C LEU A 64 6.55 0.86 -17.89
N GLY A 65 7.37 -0.16 -17.66
CA GLY A 65 7.06 -1.20 -16.67
C GLY A 65 7.34 -0.71 -15.25
N ILE A 66 6.58 -1.23 -14.30
CA ILE A 66 6.84 -1.06 -12.88
C ILE A 66 7.28 -2.41 -12.33
N ASP A 67 8.48 -2.47 -11.75
CA ASP A 67 8.93 -3.62 -10.96
C ASP A 67 8.26 -3.53 -9.59
N LEU A 68 7.31 -4.42 -9.35
CA LEU A 68 6.44 -4.36 -8.17
C LEU A 68 7.05 -5.05 -6.95
N GLU A 69 6.85 -4.48 -5.78
CA GLU A 69 7.11 -5.13 -4.50
C GLU A 69 5.99 -6.13 -4.17
N ASN A 70 6.36 -7.26 -3.60
CA ASN A 70 5.40 -8.27 -3.16
C ASN A 70 4.91 -7.95 -1.73
N ASN A 71 3.88 -7.13 -1.62
CA ASN A 71 3.27 -6.76 -0.34
C ASN A 71 1.77 -6.44 -0.48
N SER A 72 1.09 -6.26 0.66
CA SER A 72 -0.35 -5.98 0.71
C SER A 72 -0.74 -4.65 0.09
N THR A 73 0.11 -3.62 0.19
CA THR A 73 -0.12 -2.30 -0.41
C THR A 73 -0.17 -2.40 -1.93
N THR A 74 0.82 -3.06 -2.52
CA THR A 74 0.91 -3.31 -3.96
C THR A 74 -0.26 -4.14 -4.47
N SER A 75 -0.59 -5.23 -3.77
CA SER A 75 -1.72 -6.09 -4.13
C SER A 75 -3.06 -5.34 -4.09
N ALA A 76 -3.23 -4.40 -3.16
CA ALA A 76 -4.43 -3.57 -3.09
C ALA A 76 -4.46 -2.52 -4.21
N LEU A 77 -3.33 -1.89 -4.56
CA LEU A 77 -3.26 -0.95 -5.67
C LEU A 77 -3.62 -1.62 -7.01
N ILE A 78 -3.11 -2.84 -7.26
CA ILE A 78 -3.39 -3.60 -8.49
C ILE A 78 -4.90 -3.83 -8.67
N LYS A 79 -5.65 -4.04 -7.59
CA LYS A 79 -7.11 -4.22 -7.65
C LYS A 79 -7.89 -2.96 -8.06
N LEU A 80 -7.27 -1.79 -7.97
CA LEU A 80 -7.86 -0.51 -8.39
C LEU A 80 -7.61 -0.23 -9.89
N LEU A 81 -6.72 -0.98 -10.55
CA LEU A 81 -6.38 -0.74 -11.95
C LEU A 81 -7.54 -1.10 -12.90
N PRO A 82 -7.70 -0.39 -14.01
CA PRO A 82 -6.86 0.72 -14.49
C PRO A 82 -7.13 2.04 -13.77
N LEU A 83 -6.10 2.88 -13.63
CA LEU A 83 -6.19 4.21 -13.05
C LEU A 83 -5.74 5.28 -14.04
N GLU A 84 -6.50 6.38 -14.12
CA GLU A 84 -6.09 7.63 -14.76
C GLU A 84 -5.96 8.71 -13.68
N LEU A 85 -4.78 9.30 -13.55
CA LEU A 85 -4.44 10.15 -12.42
C LEU A 85 -3.82 11.47 -12.90
N SER A 86 -4.26 12.57 -12.29
CA SER A 86 -3.60 13.86 -12.39
C SER A 86 -2.78 14.09 -11.14
N MET A 87 -1.47 14.08 -11.27
CA MET A 87 -0.53 14.20 -10.15
C MET A 87 0.02 15.62 -10.06
N ASN A 88 0.09 16.12 -8.84
CA ASN A 88 0.70 17.41 -8.52
C ASN A 88 2.21 17.25 -8.30
N ASP A 89 2.96 18.34 -8.46
CA ASP A 89 4.37 18.41 -8.12
C ASP A 89 4.55 18.84 -6.66
N LEU A 90 5.50 18.24 -5.99
CA LEU A 90 5.95 18.68 -4.68
C LEU A 90 7.48 18.80 -4.65
N ASN A 91 7.95 19.94 -4.21
CA ASN A 91 9.37 20.28 -4.01
C ASN A 91 10.28 20.09 -5.25
N GLY A 92 9.71 19.86 -6.44
CA GLY A 92 10.48 19.59 -7.65
C GLY A 92 11.25 18.27 -7.61
N ASN A 93 10.79 17.27 -6.86
CA ASN A 93 11.40 15.95 -6.71
C ASN A 93 10.41 14.79 -6.72
N GLU A 94 9.11 15.05 -6.54
CA GLU A 94 8.09 14.01 -6.51
C GLU A 94 6.78 14.46 -7.15
N LYS A 95 6.04 13.50 -7.73
CA LYS A 95 4.67 13.64 -8.18
C LYS A 95 3.77 12.88 -7.23
N TYR A 96 2.68 13.49 -6.79
CA TYR A 96 1.77 12.86 -5.85
C TYR A 96 0.30 13.07 -6.21
N VAL A 97 -0.53 12.13 -5.78
CA VAL A 97 -1.99 12.22 -5.85
C VAL A 97 -2.62 11.46 -4.69
N TYR A 98 -3.70 11.96 -4.16
CA TYR A 98 -4.50 11.21 -3.18
C TYR A 98 -5.49 10.30 -3.91
N LEU A 99 -5.41 9.01 -3.62
CA LEU A 99 -6.38 8.02 -4.08
C LEU A 99 -7.70 8.21 -3.32
N ASN A 100 -8.80 7.81 -3.95
CA ASN A 100 -10.12 7.85 -3.33
C ASN A 100 -10.30 6.78 -2.24
N GLU A 101 -9.44 5.78 -2.20
CA GLU A 101 -9.48 4.65 -1.28
C GLU A 101 -8.19 4.57 -0.48
N SER A 102 -8.31 4.16 0.80
CA SER A 102 -7.17 3.84 1.65
C SER A 102 -6.67 2.43 1.35
N LEU A 103 -5.36 2.27 1.25
CA LEU A 103 -4.69 0.99 1.01
C LEU A 103 -4.07 0.46 2.32
N PRO A 104 -3.93 -0.86 2.46
CA PRO A 104 -3.12 -1.44 3.51
C PRO A 104 -1.70 -0.88 3.46
N THR A 105 -1.10 -0.65 4.62
CA THR A 105 0.25 -0.08 4.72
C THR A 105 1.27 -1.13 5.14
N ASN A 106 2.48 -1.05 4.57
CA ASN A 106 3.66 -1.83 4.96
C ASN A 106 4.84 -0.86 5.13
N THR A 107 4.73 0.00 6.14
CA THR A 107 5.54 1.21 6.30
C THR A 107 6.95 0.89 6.79
N TYR A 108 7.96 1.49 6.14
CA TYR A 108 9.36 1.49 6.55
C TYR A 108 10.01 2.86 6.28
N SER A 109 11.17 3.11 6.86
CA SER A 109 11.97 4.32 6.61
C SER A 109 13.10 4.01 5.61
N PRO A 110 13.00 4.41 4.35
CA PRO A 110 14.00 4.11 3.31
C PRO A 110 15.33 4.82 3.55
N LYS A 111 15.33 5.96 4.25
CA LYS A 111 16.45 6.89 4.45
C LYS A 111 16.92 7.57 3.17
N HIS A 112 16.99 6.84 2.08
CA HIS A 112 17.31 7.34 0.73
C HIS A 112 16.22 6.92 -0.24
N ILE A 113 15.79 7.84 -1.09
CA ILE A 113 14.82 7.65 -2.18
C ILE A 113 15.59 7.68 -3.49
N GLU A 114 15.24 6.80 -4.40
CA GLU A 114 15.77 6.78 -5.77
C GLU A 114 14.75 7.31 -6.77
N ALA A 115 15.25 7.99 -7.80
CA ALA A 115 14.39 8.39 -8.92
C ALA A 115 13.82 7.15 -9.60
N GLY A 116 12.50 7.06 -9.74
CA GLY A 116 11.76 5.88 -10.21
C GLY A 116 11.01 5.17 -9.09
N ASP A 117 11.30 5.43 -7.83
CA ASP A 117 10.56 4.81 -6.73
C ASP A 117 9.08 5.22 -6.75
N VAL A 118 8.21 4.23 -6.60
CA VAL A 118 6.76 4.38 -6.47
C VAL A 118 6.37 3.93 -5.06
N MET A 119 5.81 4.84 -4.28
CA MET A 119 5.51 4.59 -2.87
C MET A 119 4.14 5.13 -2.48
N LEU A 120 3.63 4.66 -1.34
CA LEU A 120 2.48 5.20 -0.66
C LEU A 120 2.94 5.96 0.60
N PHE A 121 2.58 7.23 0.70
CA PHE A 121 2.72 8.01 1.91
C PHE A 121 1.38 8.03 2.66
N GLY A 122 1.40 7.74 3.98
CA GLY A 122 0.16 7.47 4.69
C GLY A 122 -0.53 6.23 4.13
N ASP A 123 -1.84 6.30 3.96
CA ASP A 123 -2.67 5.19 3.48
C ASP A 123 -3.32 5.41 2.10
N ASN A 124 -3.22 6.62 1.52
CA ASN A 124 -3.85 6.92 0.23
C ASN A 124 -3.07 7.90 -0.66
N CYS A 125 -1.90 8.40 -0.25
CA CYS A 125 -1.12 9.30 -1.08
C CYS A 125 -0.12 8.51 -1.94
N LEU A 126 -0.45 8.30 -3.21
CA LEU A 126 0.45 7.68 -4.20
C LEU A 126 1.50 8.69 -4.64
N VAL A 127 2.78 8.28 -4.58
CA VAL A 127 3.94 9.14 -4.88
C VAL A 127 4.83 8.45 -5.91
N ILE A 128 5.30 9.21 -6.90
CA ILE A 128 6.35 8.82 -7.86
C ILE A 128 7.50 9.80 -7.68
N PHE A 129 8.63 9.30 -7.25
CA PHE A 129 9.84 10.10 -7.10
C PHE A 129 10.59 10.17 -8.42
N TYR A 130 10.94 11.39 -8.85
CA TYR A 130 11.68 11.61 -10.09
C TYR A 130 13.06 12.22 -9.88
N LYS A 131 13.46 12.43 -8.62
CA LYS A 131 14.83 12.72 -8.19
C LYS A 131 15.18 11.90 -6.97
N SER A 132 16.46 11.62 -6.82
CA SER A 132 17.00 10.94 -5.63
C SER A 132 17.37 11.95 -4.56
N PHE A 133 17.06 11.62 -3.30
CA PHE A 133 17.36 12.46 -2.12
C PHE A 133 17.23 11.65 -0.82
N ASP A 134 17.82 12.18 0.26
CA ASP A 134 17.67 11.60 1.59
C ASP A 134 16.38 12.05 2.26
N THR A 135 15.71 11.14 2.97
CA THR A 135 14.44 11.41 3.66
C THR A 135 14.43 10.84 5.06
N SER A 136 13.71 11.52 5.97
CA SER A 136 13.35 10.99 7.29
C SER A 136 11.92 10.45 7.35
N TYR A 137 11.16 10.57 6.27
CA TYR A 137 9.78 10.08 6.22
C TYR A 137 9.72 8.57 6.04
N SER A 138 8.56 8.00 6.36
CA SER A 138 8.26 6.60 6.18
C SER A 138 7.20 6.41 5.10
N TYR A 139 7.35 5.35 4.32
CA TYR A 139 6.49 5.01 3.18
C TYR A 139 6.22 3.52 3.12
N SER A 140 5.18 3.12 2.41
CA SER A 140 5.01 1.74 1.95
C SER A 140 5.46 1.65 0.50
N LYS A 141 6.47 0.83 0.19
CA LYS A 141 6.99 0.69 -1.17
C LYS A 141 5.99 -0.09 -2.03
N ILE A 142 5.74 0.41 -3.23
CA ILE A 142 4.86 -0.22 -4.23
C ILE A 142 5.71 -0.85 -5.33
N GLY A 143 6.76 -0.16 -5.77
CA GLY A 143 7.65 -0.67 -6.80
C GLY A 143 8.65 0.38 -7.29
N HIS A 144 9.23 0.09 -8.47
CA HIS A 144 10.20 0.97 -9.11
C HIS A 144 9.98 1.03 -10.63
N ILE A 145 10.03 2.23 -11.20
CA ILE A 145 9.93 2.47 -12.64
C ILE A 145 11.34 2.56 -13.21
N ASN A 146 11.75 1.55 -13.96
CA ASN A 146 13.02 1.57 -14.64
C ASN A 146 13.01 2.58 -15.80
N ASN A 147 14.11 3.31 -15.96
CA ASN A 147 14.28 4.29 -17.04
C ASN A 147 13.19 5.38 -17.05
N LEU A 148 12.77 5.84 -15.87
CA LEU A 148 11.86 6.97 -15.76
C LEU A 148 12.47 8.17 -16.51
N PRO A 149 11.73 8.79 -17.46
CA PRO A 149 12.24 9.97 -18.14
C PRO A 149 12.37 11.15 -17.19
N SER A 150 13.19 12.14 -17.53
CA SER A 150 13.20 13.41 -16.81
C SER A 150 11.80 14.00 -16.80
N LEU A 151 11.33 14.41 -15.62
CA LEU A 151 10.07 15.08 -15.43
C LEU A 151 10.33 16.54 -15.04
N ASP A 152 9.59 17.44 -15.68
CA ASP A 152 9.60 18.85 -15.32
C ASP A 152 8.75 19.12 -14.08
N ASN A 153 9.00 20.27 -13.44
CA ASN A 153 8.13 20.76 -12.41
C ASN A 153 6.72 21.02 -12.98
N GLY A 154 5.71 20.86 -12.13
CA GLY A 154 4.30 21.03 -12.50
C GLY A 154 3.51 19.72 -12.55
N ASN A 155 2.23 19.83 -12.84
CA ASN A 155 1.32 18.69 -12.82
C ASN A 155 1.52 17.81 -14.06
N ILE A 156 1.30 16.51 -13.90
CA ILE A 156 1.32 15.55 -15.01
C ILE A 156 0.07 14.67 -14.97
N SER A 157 -0.35 14.18 -16.12
CA SER A 157 -1.36 13.13 -16.23
C SER A 157 -0.66 11.80 -16.55
N ILE A 158 -1.08 10.76 -15.86
CA ILE A 158 -0.57 9.40 -16.05
C ILE A 158 -1.73 8.42 -16.14
N SER A 159 -1.49 7.26 -16.75
CA SER A 159 -2.36 6.09 -16.55
C SER A 159 -1.54 4.90 -16.06
N ILE A 160 -2.17 4.06 -15.22
CA ILE A 160 -1.57 2.80 -14.74
C ILE A 160 -2.53 1.68 -15.12
N ASP A 161 -2.01 0.65 -15.77
CA ASP A 161 -2.79 -0.51 -16.23
C ASP A 161 -2.03 -1.84 -16.06
N VAL A 162 -2.77 -2.95 -16.07
CA VAL A 162 -2.25 -4.33 -16.14
C VAL A 162 -2.34 -4.82 -17.59
N LYS A 163 -1.41 -5.71 -17.94
CA LYS A 163 -1.44 -6.36 -19.27
C LYS A 163 -1.32 -7.86 -19.13
#